data_79f49490543fc22465ebc12a6668a838
#
_entry.id   79f49490543fc22465ebc12a6668a838
#
_cell.length_a   1.000
_cell.length_b   1.000
_cell.length_c   1.000
_cell.angle_alpha   90.00
_cell.angle_beta   90.00
_cell.angle_gamma   90.00
#
_symmetry.space_group_name_H-M   'P 1'
#
loop_
_entity.id
_entity.type
_entity.pdbx_description
1 polymer ?
#
loop_
_entity_poly.entity_id
_entity_poly.type
_entity_poly.pdbx_seq_one_letter_code
_entity_poly.pdbx_strand_id
1 'polypeptide(L)'
;MPKKIVLAYSGGLDTSVILKWLQNKYECPVVTFTADIGQGDELSPIEAKAKNLGVEEIFIEDLQEEFVRDYVFPMFRANTLYEGTYLLGTAIARPLIAKRQIEIAKIVGADAVAHGATGTVSYTHLTLPTKRIV
;
A
#
# COMPACT_ATOMS: atom_id res chain seq x y z
N MET A 1 13.98 -9.88 14.27
CA MET A 1 13.69 -10.34 12.90
C MET A 1 12.18 -10.53 12.72
N PRO A 2 11.58 -9.90 11.71
CA PRO A 2 10.15 -10.14 11.43
C PRO A 2 9.92 -11.59 10.99
N LYS A 3 8.79 -12.13 11.37
CA LYS A 3 8.39 -13.49 11.01
C LYS A 3 7.49 -13.52 9.77
N LYS A 4 6.78 -12.43 9.50
CA LYS A 4 5.93 -12.28 8.33
C LYS A 4 5.76 -10.78 8.06
N ILE A 5 5.83 -10.39 6.80
CA ILE A 5 5.76 -8.99 6.38
C ILE A 5 4.60 -8.81 5.41
N VAL A 6 3.83 -7.73 5.58
CA VAL A 6 2.83 -7.31 4.58
C VAL A 6 3.41 -6.15 3.79
N LEU A 7 3.54 -6.33 2.49
CA LEU A 7 4.06 -5.32 1.56
C LEU A 7 2.90 -4.70 0.78
N ALA A 8 2.82 -3.38 0.78
CA ALA A 8 1.97 -2.65 -0.14
C ALA A 8 2.58 -2.77 -1.55
N TYR A 9 1.89 -3.49 -2.43
CA TYR A 9 2.43 -3.94 -3.71
C TYR A 9 1.64 -3.36 -4.88
N SER A 10 2.33 -2.65 -5.77
CA SER A 10 1.71 -2.04 -6.95
C SER A 10 1.88 -2.87 -8.23
N GLY A 11 2.75 -3.86 -8.21
CA GLY A 11 3.12 -4.60 -9.41
C GLY A 11 4.18 -3.90 -10.27
N GLY A 12 4.61 -2.70 -9.89
CA GLY A 12 5.68 -1.99 -10.57
C GLY A 12 7.07 -2.52 -10.25
N LEU A 13 8.06 -1.97 -10.92
CA LEU A 13 9.45 -2.41 -10.75
C LEU A 13 9.94 -2.23 -9.32
N ASP A 14 9.71 -1.06 -8.74
CA ASP A 14 10.22 -0.72 -7.41
C ASP A 14 9.70 -1.68 -6.34
N THR A 15 8.39 -1.91 -6.30
CA THR A 15 7.80 -2.81 -5.31
C THR A 15 8.15 -4.28 -5.57
N SER A 16 8.38 -4.66 -6.83
CA SER A 16 8.84 -6.02 -7.17
C SER A 16 10.27 -6.26 -6.68
N VAL A 17 11.15 -5.27 -6.81
CA VAL A 17 12.50 -5.32 -6.26
C VAL A 17 12.47 -5.39 -4.75
N ILE A 18 11.66 -4.56 -4.12
CA ILE A 18 11.49 -4.56 -2.66
C ILE A 18 11.00 -5.91 -2.17
N LEU A 19 10.01 -6.50 -2.85
CA LEU A 19 9.49 -7.81 -2.51
C LEU A 19 10.61 -8.85 -2.47
N LYS A 20 11.42 -8.91 -3.53
CA LYS A 20 12.52 -9.86 -3.61
C LYS A 20 13.59 -9.60 -2.57
N TRP A 21 13.88 -8.32 -2.32
CA TRP A 21 14.84 -7.92 -1.28
C TRP A 21 14.38 -8.34 0.11
N LEU A 22 13.10 -8.14 0.43
CA LEU A 22 12.52 -8.54 1.71
C LEU A 22 12.60 -10.05 1.92
N GLN A 23 12.24 -10.82 0.90
CA GLN A 23 12.30 -12.28 0.96
C GLN A 23 13.72 -12.77 1.25
N ASN A 24 14.71 -12.17 0.59
CA ASN A 24 16.11 -12.57 0.74
C ASN A 24 16.73 -12.10 2.06
N LYS A 25 16.39 -10.88 2.48
CA LYS A 25 17.01 -10.30 3.68
C LYS A 25 16.48 -10.90 4.97
N TYR A 26 15.18 -11.10 5.07
CA TYR A 26 14.56 -11.56 6.30
C TYR A 26 14.22 -13.04 6.30
N GLU A 27 14.33 -13.69 5.16
CA GLU A 27 14.04 -15.12 4.99
C GLU A 27 12.69 -15.52 5.60
N CYS A 28 11.68 -14.66 5.40
CA CYS A 28 10.34 -14.85 5.93
C CYS A 28 9.29 -14.69 4.83
N PRO A 29 8.07 -15.24 5.04
CA PRO A 29 6.99 -15.02 4.09
C PRO A 29 6.64 -13.54 3.97
N VAL A 30 6.42 -13.10 2.73
CA VAL A 30 5.92 -11.75 2.44
C VAL A 30 4.53 -11.88 1.85
N VAL A 31 3.57 -11.21 2.47
CA VAL A 31 2.19 -11.11 1.99
C VAL A 31 2.10 -9.82 1.18
N THR A 32 1.54 -9.89 -0.02
CA THR A 32 1.32 -8.69 -0.82
C THR A 32 -0.11 -8.19 -0.67
N PHE A 33 -0.25 -6.88 -0.58
CA PHE A 33 -1.54 -6.21 -0.54
C PHE A 33 -1.60 -5.14 -1.63
N THR A 34 -2.62 -5.22 -2.47
CA THR A 34 -2.88 -4.24 -3.53
C THR A 34 -4.29 -3.69 -3.34
N ALA A 35 -4.41 -2.38 -3.27
CA ALA A 35 -5.69 -1.70 -3.16
C ALA A 35 -6.15 -1.22 -4.53
N ASP A 36 -7.38 -1.55 -4.90
CA ASP A 36 -8.07 -0.94 -6.03
C ASP A 36 -8.87 0.25 -5.52
N ILE A 37 -8.43 1.44 -5.88
CA ILE A 37 -9.08 2.70 -5.53
C ILE A 37 -9.61 3.43 -6.76
N GLY A 38 -9.71 2.73 -7.90
CA GLY A 38 -10.22 3.29 -9.15
C GLY A 38 -9.15 3.89 -10.06
N GLN A 39 -7.89 3.50 -9.86
CA GLN A 39 -6.78 4.01 -10.67
C GLN A 39 -6.77 3.48 -12.11
N GLY A 40 -7.63 2.51 -12.44
CA GLY A 40 -7.76 2.00 -13.80
C GLY A 40 -6.75 0.95 -14.22
N ASP A 41 -5.87 0.53 -13.34
CA ASP A 41 -4.88 -0.49 -13.63
C ASP A 41 -5.51 -1.89 -13.65
N GLU A 42 -4.98 -2.76 -14.49
CA GLU A 42 -5.37 -4.16 -14.48
C GLU A 42 -4.76 -4.87 -13.27
N LEU A 43 -5.58 -5.61 -12.53
CA LEU A 43 -5.17 -6.28 -11.30
C LEU A 43 -4.69 -7.71 -11.54
N SER A 44 -5.18 -8.39 -12.58
CA SER A 44 -4.79 -9.76 -12.90
C SER A 44 -3.27 -9.92 -13.15
N PRO A 45 -2.59 -9.03 -13.89
CA PRO A 45 -1.15 -9.09 -14.04
C PRO A 45 -0.38 -8.92 -12.73
N ILE A 46 -0.92 -8.13 -11.81
CA ILE A 46 -0.31 -7.91 -10.48
C ILE A 46 -0.28 -9.21 -9.68
N GLU A 47 -1.39 -9.93 -9.66
CA GLU A 47 -1.48 -11.23 -8.99
C GLU A 47 -0.50 -12.23 -9.59
N ALA A 48 -0.44 -12.32 -10.91
CA ALA A 48 0.48 -13.22 -11.61
C ALA A 48 1.94 -12.90 -11.30
N LYS A 49 2.31 -11.62 -11.27
CA LYS A 49 3.67 -11.19 -10.91
C LYS A 49 4.03 -11.59 -9.50
N ALA A 50 3.13 -11.38 -8.55
CA ALA A 50 3.36 -11.75 -7.15
C ALA A 50 3.53 -13.27 -7.01
N LYS A 51 2.72 -14.07 -7.67
CA LYS A 51 2.86 -15.53 -7.67
C LYS A 51 4.19 -15.97 -8.26
N ASN A 52 4.62 -15.35 -9.35
CA ASN A 52 5.91 -15.66 -9.99
C ASN A 52 7.11 -15.32 -9.10
N LEU A 53 6.94 -14.38 -8.18
CA LEU A 53 7.96 -14.00 -7.21
C LEU A 53 7.88 -14.84 -5.92
N GLY A 54 7.04 -15.86 -5.87
CA GLY A 54 6.97 -16.79 -4.77
C GLY A 54 6.08 -16.36 -3.60
N VAL A 55 5.16 -15.44 -3.84
CA VAL A 55 4.19 -14.99 -2.82
C VAL A 55 3.06 -16.00 -2.72
N GLU A 56 2.80 -16.48 -1.52
CA GLU A 56 1.72 -17.44 -1.25
C GLU A 56 0.41 -16.77 -0.87
N GLU A 57 0.46 -15.67 -0.11
CA GLU A 57 -0.73 -14.93 0.33
C GLU A 57 -0.79 -13.59 -0.40
N ILE A 58 -1.81 -13.42 -1.24
CA ILE A 58 -1.99 -12.23 -2.08
C ILE A 58 -3.36 -11.65 -1.80
N PHE A 59 -3.41 -10.39 -1.39
CA PHE A 59 -4.64 -9.66 -1.15
C PHE A 59 -4.78 -8.56 -2.19
N ILE A 60 -5.85 -8.60 -2.96
CA ILE A 60 -6.25 -7.54 -3.87
C ILE A 60 -7.66 -7.15 -3.48
N GLU A 61 -7.83 -5.94 -2.96
CA GLU A 61 -9.11 -5.51 -2.41
C GLU A 61 -9.61 -4.25 -3.10
N ASP A 62 -10.92 -4.25 -3.40
CA ASP A 62 -11.63 -3.10 -3.93
C ASP A 62 -11.99 -2.16 -2.77
N LEU A 63 -11.34 -1.01 -2.71
CA LEU A 63 -11.58 0.03 -1.71
C LEU A 63 -12.20 1.28 -2.32
N GLN A 64 -12.74 1.20 -3.54
CA GLN A 64 -13.24 2.36 -4.27
C GLN A 64 -14.37 3.08 -3.52
N GLU A 65 -15.34 2.34 -3.00
CA GLU A 65 -16.47 2.93 -2.28
C GLU A 65 -16.01 3.64 -1.01
N GLU A 66 -15.19 3.00 -0.20
CA GLU A 66 -14.67 3.59 1.04
C GLU A 66 -13.82 4.82 0.72
N PHE A 67 -13.00 4.75 -0.31
CA PHE A 67 -12.16 5.86 -0.74
C PHE A 67 -13.00 7.08 -1.12
N VAL A 68 -14.01 6.89 -1.96
CA VAL A 68 -14.87 7.99 -2.40
C VAL A 68 -15.70 8.55 -1.25
N ARG A 69 -16.36 7.69 -0.48
CA ARG A 69 -17.25 8.10 0.61
C ARG A 69 -16.53 8.79 1.75
N ASP A 70 -15.42 8.22 2.21
CA ASP A 70 -14.79 8.64 3.46
C ASP A 70 -13.60 9.58 3.26
N TYR A 71 -13.07 9.69 2.03
CA TYR A 71 -11.87 10.48 1.74
C TYR A 71 -12.09 11.52 0.63
N VAL A 72 -12.59 11.10 -0.52
CA VAL A 72 -12.71 12.01 -1.68
C VAL A 72 -13.81 13.06 -1.47
N PHE A 73 -15.01 12.64 -1.09
CA PHE A 73 -16.11 13.58 -0.86
C PHE A 73 -15.83 14.53 0.31
N PRO A 74 -15.31 14.08 1.47
CA PRO A 74 -14.89 15.00 2.51
C PRO A 74 -13.82 15.99 2.05
N MET A 75 -12.87 15.55 1.24
CA MET A 75 -11.85 16.44 0.67
C MET A 75 -12.48 17.53 -0.21
N PHE A 76 -13.41 17.17 -1.07
CA PHE A 76 -14.10 18.15 -1.91
C PHE A 76 -14.95 19.11 -1.10
N ARG A 77 -15.64 18.64 -0.08
CA ARG A 77 -16.43 19.50 0.82
C ARG A 77 -15.55 20.48 1.57
N ALA A 78 -14.36 20.08 1.95
CA ALA A 78 -13.38 20.94 2.62
C ALA A 78 -12.63 21.85 1.66
N ASN A 79 -12.78 21.67 0.34
CA ASN A 79 -12.06 22.39 -0.70
C ASN A 79 -10.54 22.37 -0.47
N THR A 80 -10.01 21.20 -0.15
CA THR A 80 -8.62 21.02 0.27
C THR A 80 -7.69 20.95 -0.93
N LEU A 81 -6.68 21.82 -0.95
CA LEU A 81 -5.63 21.84 -1.95
C LEU A 81 -4.28 21.95 -1.26
N TYR A 82 -3.27 21.26 -1.80
CA TYR A 82 -1.90 21.42 -1.31
C TYR A 82 -1.28 22.64 -1.99
N GLU A 83 -0.86 23.61 -1.17
CA GLU A 83 -0.28 24.88 -1.65
C GLU A 83 -1.16 25.60 -2.68
N GLY A 84 -2.47 25.42 -2.62
CA GLY A 84 -3.41 26.08 -3.51
C GLY A 84 -3.48 25.56 -4.94
N THR A 85 -2.69 24.55 -5.29
CA THR A 85 -2.59 24.07 -6.68
C THR A 85 -2.75 22.56 -6.85
N TYR A 86 -2.40 21.77 -5.87
CA TYR A 86 -2.37 20.31 -6.00
C TYR A 86 -3.58 19.66 -5.31
N LEU A 87 -4.34 18.88 -6.08
CA LEU A 87 -5.41 18.06 -5.53
C LEU A 87 -4.81 16.87 -4.78
N LEU A 88 -5.22 16.65 -3.53
CA LEU A 88 -4.59 15.69 -2.62
C LEU A 88 -5.03 14.24 -2.84
N GLY A 89 -5.37 13.83 -4.07
CA GLY A 89 -5.83 12.47 -4.36
C GLY A 89 -4.85 11.39 -3.89
N THR A 90 -3.60 11.49 -4.27
CA THR A 90 -2.57 10.53 -3.85
C THR A 90 -2.36 10.55 -2.35
N ALA A 91 -2.34 11.74 -1.75
CA ALA A 91 -2.11 11.90 -0.32
C ALA A 91 -3.23 11.28 0.52
N ILE A 92 -4.49 11.46 0.12
CA ILE A 92 -5.62 10.91 0.87
C ILE A 92 -5.81 9.40 0.65
N ALA A 93 -5.30 8.84 -0.45
CA ALA A 93 -5.33 7.40 -0.69
C ALA A 93 -4.42 6.63 0.27
N ARG A 94 -3.30 7.22 0.65
CA ARG A 94 -2.30 6.55 1.50
C ARG A 94 -2.80 6.18 2.89
N PRO A 95 -3.51 7.05 3.62
CA PRO A 95 -4.08 6.66 4.91
C PRO A 95 -5.02 5.47 4.82
N LEU A 96 -5.85 5.39 3.78
CA LEU A 96 -6.75 4.27 3.56
C LEU A 96 -5.97 2.98 3.29
N ILE A 97 -4.98 3.04 2.41
CA ILE A 97 -4.12 1.89 2.09
C ILE A 97 -3.38 1.42 3.34
N ALA A 98 -2.81 2.35 4.11
CA ALA A 98 -2.09 2.02 5.33
C ALA A 98 -3.02 1.40 6.39
N LYS A 99 -4.22 1.93 6.56
CA LYS A 99 -5.23 1.39 7.46
C LYS A 99 -5.53 -0.08 7.11
N ARG A 100 -5.83 -0.35 5.86
CA ARG A 100 -6.18 -1.70 5.42
C ARG A 100 -4.97 -2.65 5.48
N GLN A 101 -3.79 -2.15 5.17
CA GLN A 101 -2.55 -2.93 5.29
C GLN A 101 -2.34 -3.41 6.73
N ILE A 102 -2.56 -2.55 7.72
CA ILE A 102 -2.46 -2.89 9.13
C ILE A 102 -3.53 -3.91 9.54
N GLU A 103 -4.75 -3.75 9.05
CA GLU A 103 -5.82 -4.72 9.29
C GLU A 103 -5.46 -6.10 8.74
N ILE A 104 -4.92 -6.16 7.53
CA ILE A 104 -4.46 -7.41 6.92
C ILE A 104 -3.31 -8.00 7.72
N ALA A 105 -2.37 -7.19 8.18
CA ALA A 105 -1.26 -7.65 9.01
C ALA A 105 -1.76 -8.33 10.28
N LYS A 106 -2.81 -7.81 10.90
CA LYS A 106 -3.44 -8.45 12.05
C LYS A 106 -4.13 -9.77 11.70
N ILE A 107 -4.80 -9.81 10.56
CA ILE A 107 -5.49 -11.01 10.09
C ILE A 107 -4.52 -12.16 9.82
N VAL A 108 -3.41 -11.88 9.15
CA VAL A 108 -2.43 -12.90 8.77
C VAL A 108 -1.37 -13.16 9.84
N GLY A 109 -1.38 -12.41 10.93
CA GLY A 109 -0.39 -12.55 12.00
C GLY A 109 0.98 -11.99 11.63
N ALA A 110 1.04 -11.01 10.75
CA ALA A 110 2.29 -10.36 10.38
C ALA A 110 2.76 -9.40 11.48
N ASP A 111 4.05 -9.28 11.64
CA ASP A 111 4.68 -8.42 12.67
C ASP A 111 5.41 -7.22 12.07
N ALA A 112 5.38 -7.07 10.76
CA ALA A 112 5.98 -5.93 10.06
C ALA A 112 5.17 -5.57 8.82
N VAL A 113 5.24 -4.30 8.42
CA VAL A 113 4.69 -3.81 7.16
C VAL A 113 5.78 -3.09 6.37
N ALA A 114 5.65 -3.09 5.06
CA ALA A 114 6.62 -2.46 4.17
C ALA A 114 5.90 -1.71 3.05
N HIS A 115 6.57 -0.70 2.50
CA HIS A 115 6.05 0.08 1.38
C HIS A 115 7.20 0.64 0.55
N GLY A 116 6.90 0.96 -0.70
CA GLY A 116 7.85 1.57 -1.62
C GLY A 116 7.61 3.07 -1.85
N ALA A 117 7.04 3.77 -0.88
CA ALA A 117 6.77 5.20 -1.02
C ALA A 117 8.07 5.99 -1.10
N THR A 118 8.12 6.96 -2.02
CA THR A 118 9.27 7.84 -2.18
C THR A 118 9.29 8.93 -1.13
N GLY A 119 10.47 9.52 -0.89
CA GLY A 119 10.66 10.58 0.10
C GLY A 119 10.25 11.97 -0.34
N THR A 120 9.19 12.10 -1.12
CA THR A 120 8.65 13.41 -1.48
C THR A 120 7.88 14.02 -0.31
N VAL A 121 7.70 15.33 -0.32
CA VAL A 121 6.99 16.03 0.77
C VAL A 121 5.59 15.48 0.99
N SER A 122 4.84 15.21 -0.08
CA SER A 122 3.49 14.66 0.02
C SER A 122 3.47 13.27 0.66
N TYR A 123 4.51 12.50 0.51
CA TYR A 123 4.62 11.17 1.12
C TYR A 123 5.11 11.24 2.56
N THR A 124 6.16 12.01 2.81
CA THR A 124 6.79 12.05 4.14
C THR A 124 5.88 12.64 5.21
N HIS A 125 5.01 13.59 4.85
CA HIS A 125 4.13 14.24 5.82
C HIS A 125 2.76 13.58 5.97
N LEU A 126 2.35 12.75 5.00
CA LEU A 126 1.01 12.17 4.97
C LEU A 126 0.99 10.65 5.15
N THR A 127 2.15 10.01 5.14
CA THR A 127 2.27 8.59 5.43
C THR A 127 2.16 8.38 6.94
N LEU A 128 1.38 7.38 7.34
CA LEU A 128 1.28 7.03 8.75
C LEU A 128 2.63 6.52 9.26
N PRO A 129 3.06 6.97 10.45
CA PRO A 129 4.26 6.42 11.05
C PRO A 129 4.02 4.96 11.42
N THR A 130 4.97 4.10 11.06
CA THR A 130 4.94 2.69 11.42
C THR A 130 6.20 2.38 12.21
N LYS A 131 6.08 1.44 13.16
CA LYS A 131 7.21 1.08 14.01
C LYS A 131 8.28 0.31 13.25
N ARG A 132 7.91 -0.33 12.18
CA ARG A 132 8.80 -1.13 11.36
C ARG A 132 8.46 -0.98 9.91
N ILE A 133 9.23 -0.18 9.25
CA ILE A 133 9.18 0.00 7.81
C ILE A 133 10.49 -0.53 7.25
N VAL A 134 10.35 -1.33 6.24
CA VAL A 134 11.52 -1.94 5.61
C VAL A 134 11.60 -1.49 4.16
#